data_cb5a85a3fa02fc05766ac9aa19b346f2
#
_entry.id   cb5a85a3fa02fc05766ac9aa19b346f2
#
_cell.length_a   1.000
_cell.length_b   1.000
_cell.length_c   1.000
_cell.angle_alpha   90.00
_cell.angle_beta   90.00
_cell.angle_gamma   90.00
#
_symmetry.space_group_name_H-M   'P 1'
#
loop_
_entity.id
_entity.type
_entity.pdbx_description
1 polymer ?
#
loop_
_entity_poly.entity_id
_entity_poly.type
_entity_poly.pdbx_seq_one_letter_code
_entity_poly.pdbx_strand_id
1 'polypeptide(L)'
;MAFKNRRDGIYIKDLDPFKRLFPYVMEGRNNSVVYTLQRVDASNLLRFVETHNAGRPESERIGLFHIFLAVIARTFFLRPELNRFIVGRRFYQHKDISITFVAKKEYTEEAPEAEVRMAFTGKETLEEIRDMVNRRLSVARSDHKGDDDKLMDLVAALPRPIVSLVVGLVKRLDYHNILPAFLMDAIPLYTSIYLANLGSIGLGAPFHHLFEMGSASSFLTIGKIEKQPVVDEAGAVVARECIEFAFAFDERVSEGFNHIRSIQVFQNLLTHPELLVTGETSIEAILAAGGGLKIPAPLSPRAAGSGA
;
A
#
# COMPACT_ATOMS: atom_id res chain seq x y z
N MET A 1 -18.20 -0.95 27.31
CA MET A 1 -16.73 -0.84 27.21
C MET A 1 -16.41 0.52 26.62
N ALA A 2 -15.53 1.30 27.25
CA ALA A 2 -15.12 2.58 26.69
C ALA A 2 -14.37 2.33 25.36
N PHE A 3 -14.72 3.07 24.32
CA PHE A 3 -14.01 3.05 23.04
C PHE A 3 -12.58 3.54 23.29
N LYS A 4 -11.62 2.63 23.21
CA LYS A 4 -10.21 2.92 23.46
C LYS A 4 -9.42 2.89 22.15
N ASN A 5 -8.41 3.73 22.09
CA ASN A 5 -7.39 3.62 21.06
C ASN A 5 -6.71 2.25 21.14
N ARG A 6 -6.25 1.79 19.99
CA ARG A 6 -5.41 0.60 19.87
C ARG A 6 -3.94 0.99 19.95
N ARG A 7 -3.06 -0.02 20.09
CA ARG A 7 -1.62 0.22 19.96
C ARG A 7 -1.26 0.77 18.57
N ASP A 8 -1.84 0.17 17.54
CA ASP A 8 -1.62 0.47 16.13
C ASP A 8 -2.54 1.56 15.56
N GLY A 9 -3.56 2.00 16.31
CA GLY A 9 -4.55 2.93 15.77
C GLY A 9 -5.31 3.79 16.77
N ILE A 10 -5.79 4.93 16.29
CA ILE A 10 -6.65 5.87 17.02
C ILE A 10 -8.10 5.60 16.62
N TYR A 11 -8.96 5.41 17.60
CA TYR A 11 -10.39 5.19 17.36
C TYR A 11 -11.04 6.42 16.71
N ILE A 12 -11.75 6.21 15.60
CA ILE A 12 -12.48 7.27 14.90
C ILE A 12 -13.89 7.36 15.45
N LYS A 13 -14.21 8.48 16.13
CA LYS A 13 -15.51 8.71 16.75
C LYS A 13 -16.53 9.29 15.77
N ASP A 14 -16.07 10.25 14.96
CA ASP A 14 -16.94 11.06 14.09
C ASP A 14 -16.92 10.49 12.67
N LEU A 15 -17.75 9.48 12.45
CA LEU A 15 -18.03 8.88 11.16
C LEU A 15 -19.48 9.10 10.80
N ASP A 16 -19.71 9.23 9.50
CA ASP A 16 -21.07 9.21 8.96
C ASP A 16 -21.85 7.98 9.47
N PRO A 17 -23.12 8.15 9.92
CA PRO A 17 -23.92 7.06 10.46
C PRO A 17 -24.05 5.86 9.51
N PHE A 18 -24.15 6.09 8.22
CA PHE A 18 -24.24 5.02 7.22
C PHE A 18 -22.95 4.21 7.13
N LYS A 19 -21.79 4.86 7.16
CA LYS A 19 -20.48 4.18 7.18
C LYS A 19 -20.31 3.28 8.40
N ARG A 20 -20.87 3.65 9.56
CA ARG A 20 -20.80 2.80 10.76
C ARG A 20 -21.51 1.46 10.59
N LEU A 21 -22.40 1.33 9.61
CA LEU A 21 -23.11 0.08 9.32
C LEU A 21 -22.29 -0.88 8.44
N PHE A 22 -21.32 -0.37 7.67
CA PHE A 22 -20.54 -1.20 6.74
C PHE A 22 -19.90 -2.45 7.40
N PRO A 23 -19.28 -2.38 8.58
CA PRO A 23 -18.71 -3.59 9.22
C PRO A 23 -19.73 -4.63 9.67
N TYR A 24 -21.03 -4.31 9.63
CA TYR A 24 -22.13 -5.24 9.94
C TYR A 24 -22.75 -5.83 8.69
N VAL A 25 -22.73 -5.10 7.57
CA VAL A 25 -23.28 -5.52 6.28
C VAL A 25 -22.20 -6.27 5.48
N MET A 26 -20.97 -5.81 5.55
CA MET A 26 -19.80 -6.43 4.89
C MET A 26 -18.81 -6.87 5.98
N GLU A 27 -18.89 -8.13 6.40
CA GLU A 27 -18.22 -8.59 7.62
C GLU A 27 -16.70 -8.81 7.44
N GLY A 28 -16.25 -9.28 6.27
CA GLY A 28 -14.85 -9.59 5.96
C GLY A 28 -14.21 -8.55 5.04
N ARG A 29 -12.88 -8.46 5.05
CA ARG A 29 -12.13 -7.62 4.11
C ARG A 29 -12.29 -8.11 2.68
N ASN A 30 -12.23 -9.44 2.47
CA ASN A 30 -12.38 -10.01 1.13
C ASN A 30 -13.81 -9.95 0.58
N ASN A 31 -14.81 -9.80 1.46
CA ASN A 31 -16.18 -9.52 1.03
C ASN A 31 -16.41 -8.05 0.65
N SER A 32 -15.43 -7.20 0.95
CA SER A 32 -15.48 -5.74 0.75
C SER A 32 -14.31 -5.24 -0.08
N VAL A 33 -13.60 -6.15 -0.77
CA VAL A 33 -12.44 -5.77 -1.56
C VAL A 33 -12.84 -5.24 -2.93
N VAL A 34 -12.25 -4.12 -3.31
CA VAL A 34 -12.32 -3.57 -4.67
C VAL A 34 -10.94 -3.66 -5.30
N TYR A 35 -10.90 -4.19 -6.51
CA TYR A 35 -9.67 -4.35 -7.27
C TYR A 35 -9.59 -3.32 -8.39
N THR A 36 -8.39 -2.78 -8.60
CA THR A 36 -8.12 -1.95 -9.76
C THR A 36 -6.70 -2.16 -10.27
N LEU A 37 -6.55 -2.19 -11.59
CA LEU A 37 -5.27 -2.26 -12.27
C LEU A 37 -4.96 -0.89 -12.89
N GLN A 38 -3.77 -0.39 -12.61
CA GLN A 38 -3.29 0.87 -13.15
C GLN A 38 -2.01 0.64 -13.95
N ARG A 39 -1.99 1.15 -15.17
CA ARG A 39 -0.81 1.15 -16.03
C ARG A 39 -0.23 2.57 -16.05
N VAL A 40 1.06 2.67 -15.83
CA VAL A 40 1.78 3.94 -15.77
C VAL A 40 2.92 3.91 -16.78
N ASP A 41 3.05 4.97 -17.59
CA ASP A 41 4.24 5.20 -18.40
C ASP A 41 5.43 5.49 -17.49
N ALA A 42 6.40 4.60 -17.49
CA ALA A 42 7.59 4.66 -16.65
C ALA A 42 8.75 5.45 -17.29
N SER A 43 8.57 6.00 -18.48
CA SER A 43 9.67 6.64 -19.22
C SER A 43 10.32 7.78 -18.46
N ASN A 44 9.53 8.63 -17.81
CA ASN A 44 10.06 9.73 -16.98
C ASN A 44 10.68 9.23 -15.68
N LEU A 45 10.06 8.23 -15.05
CA LEU A 45 10.58 7.59 -13.85
C LEU A 45 11.97 6.97 -14.08
N LEU A 46 12.15 6.25 -15.18
CA LEU A 46 13.44 5.63 -15.54
C LEU A 46 14.51 6.69 -15.79
N ARG A 47 14.17 7.73 -16.57
CA ARG A 47 15.07 8.86 -16.82
C ARG A 47 15.46 9.60 -15.54
N PHE A 48 14.50 9.80 -14.65
CA PHE A 48 14.75 10.40 -13.34
C PHE A 48 15.77 9.58 -12.54
N VAL A 49 15.59 8.25 -12.45
CA VAL A 49 16.52 7.37 -11.72
C VAL A 49 17.93 7.45 -12.33
N GLU A 50 18.05 7.41 -13.66
CA GLU A 50 19.32 7.52 -14.36
C GLU A 50 20.02 8.86 -14.05
N THR A 51 19.29 9.96 -14.21
CA THR A 51 19.80 11.31 -13.98
C THR A 51 20.18 11.54 -12.50
N HIS A 52 19.33 11.08 -11.57
CA HIS A 52 19.59 11.22 -10.15
C HIS A 52 20.84 10.44 -9.70
N ASN A 53 21.07 9.28 -10.31
CA ASN A 53 22.21 8.40 -9.98
C ASN A 53 23.50 8.77 -10.73
N ALA A 54 23.46 9.70 -11.69
CA ALA A 54 24.61 10.08 -12.47
C ALA A 54 25.74 10.62 -11.57
N GLY A 55 26.93 10.00 -11.68
CA GLY A 55 28.11 10.38 -10.88
C GLY A 55 28.08 9.93 -9.42
N ARG A 56 27.02 9.31 -8.92
CA ARG A 56 26.92 8.81 -7.54
C ARG A 56 27.53 7.41 -7.41
N PRO A 57 28.26 7.12 -6.32
CA PRO A 57 28.72 5.78 -6.01
C PRO A 57 27.54 4.84 -5.80
N GLU A 58 27.74 3.55 -5.99
CA GLU A 58 26.67 2.53 -5.89
C GLU A 58 25.92 2.55 -4.56
N SER A 59 26.62 2.80 -3.46
CA SER A 59 26.04 2.89 -2.12
C SER A 59 25.07 4.06 -1.92
N GLU A 60 25.16 5.10 -2.77
CA GLU A 60 24.32 6.29 -2.71
C GLU A 60 23.21 6.30 -3.76
N ARG A 61 23.17 5.30 -4.64
CA ARG A 61 22.16 5.20 -5.70
C ARG A 61 20.79 4.84 -5.15
N ILE A 62 19.78 5.46 -5.72
CA ILE A 62 18.39 5.09 -5.49
C ILE A 62 17.93 4.08 -6.56
N GLY A 63 17.16 3.08 -6.16
CA GLY A 63 16.50 2.16 -7.08
C GLY A 63 15.01 2.48 -7.17
N LEU A 64 14.34 1.88 -8.16
CA LEU A 64 12.90 2.02 -8.36
C LEU A 64 12.10 1.66 -7.09
N PHE A 65 12.52 0.63 -6.35
CA PHE A 65 11.83 0.21 -5.14
C PHE A 65 11.83 1.29 -4.05
N HIS A 66 12.92 2.07 -3.93
CA HIS A 66 12.96 3.21 -3.00
C HIS A 66 11.93 4.28 -3.40
N ILE A 67 11.78 4.56 -4.70
CA ILE A 67 10.78 5.50 -5.21
C ILE A 67 9.37 4.97 -4.98
N PHE A 68 9.11 3.68 -5.20
CA PHE A 68 7.79 3.09 -4.93
C PHE A 68 7.40 3.24 -3.47
N LEU A 69 8.30 2.98 -2.53
CA LEU A 69 8.06 3.19 -1.11
C LEU A 69 7.79 4.66 -0.78
N ALA A 70 8.58 5.59 -1.36
CA ALA A 70 8.37 7.03 -1.21
C ALA A 70 6.99 7.47 -1.70
N VAL A 71 6.59 7.02 -2.90
CA VAL A 71 5.29 7.34 -3.50
C VAL A 71 4.15 6.80 -2.65
N ILE A 72 4.24 5.54 -2.19
CA ILE A 72 3.23 4.93 -1.33
C ILE A 72 3.12 5.72 -0.02
N ALA A 73 4.25 5.96 0.67
CA ALA A 73 4.27 6.68 1.94
C ALA A 73 3.71 8.11 1.79
N ARG A 74 4.11 8.84 0.74
CA ARG A 74 3.62 10.19 0.43
C ARG A 74 2.12 10.16 0.10
N THR A 75 1.64 9.18 -0.66
CA THR A 75 0.21 9.04 -0.99
C THR A 75 -0.62 8.80 0.28
N PHE A 76 -0.18 7.92 1.18
CA PHE A 76 -0.88 7.66 2.45
C PHE A 76 -0.85 8.88 3.38
N PHE A 77 0.24 9.65 3.38
CA PHE A 77 0.33 10.91 4.12
C PHE A 77 -0.69 11.95 3.61
N LEU A 78 -0.78 12.12 2.29
CA LEU A 78 -1.67 13.07 1.65
C LEU A 78 -3.14 12.61 1.68
N ARG A 79 -3.38 11.32 1.74
CA ARG A 79 -4.71 10.68 1.70
C ARG A 79 -4.92 9.81 2.93
N PRO A 80 -5.08 10.42 4.13
CA PRO A 80 -5.11 9.69 5.39
C PRO A 80 -6.27 8.69 5.51
N GLU A 81 -7.34 8.83 4.71
CA GLU A 81 -8.42 7.85 4.66
C GLU A 81 -7.94 6.45 4.23
N LEU A 82 -6.92 6.36 3.35
CA LEU A 82 -6.31 5.08 2.98
C LEU A 82 -5.67 4.38 4.16
N ASN A 83 -5.25 5.15 5.16
CA ASN A 83 -4.57 4.66 6.36
C ASN A 83 -5.55 4.36 7.50
N ARG A 84 -6.79 3.96 7.16
CA ARG A 84 -7.81 3.49 8.10
C ARG A 84 -7.95 1.98 8.03
N PHE A 85 -8.44 1.40 9.12
CA PHE A 85 -8.74 -0.03 9.17
C PHE A 85 -9.90 -0.33 10.12
N ILE A 86 -10.44 -1.54 10.01
CA ILE A 86 -11.56 -2.01 10.82
C ILE A 86 -11.12 -3.25 11.59
N VAL A 87 -11.29 -3.19 12.92
CA VAL A 87 -11.16 -4.35 13.83
C VAL A 87 -12.27 -4.29 14.86
N GLY A 88 -12.88 -5.43 15.15
CA GLY A 88 -13.98 -5.52 16.10
C GLY A 88 -15.19 -4.65 15.73
N ARG A 89 -15.44 -4.49 14.41
CA ARG A 89 -16.50 -3.62 13.85
C ARG A 89 -16.33 -2.14 14.21
N ARG A 90 -15.08 -1.68 14.47
CA ARG A 90 -14.73 -0.31 14.80
C ARG A 90 -13.69 0.21 13.83
N PHE A 91 -13.80 1.49 13.49
CA PHE A 91 -12.87 2.18 12.61
C PHE A 91 -11.73 2.80 13.41
N TYR A 92 -10.53 2.62 12.89
CA TYR A 92 -9.31 3.17 13.43
C TYR A 92 -8.50 3.86 12.35
N GLN A 93 -7.80 4.92 12.72
CA GLN A 93 -6.74 5.55 11.93
C GLN A 93 -5.42 5.00 12.41
N HIS A 94 -4.58 4.45 11.54
CA HIS A 94 -3.20 4.09 11.90
C HIS A 94 -2.45 5.29 12.46
N LYS A 95 -1.55 5.06 13.43
CA LYS A 95 -0.74 6.11 14.03
C LYS A 95 0.45 6.53 13.17
N ASP A 96 0.92 5.61 12.35
CA ASP A 96 2.01 5.76 11.40
C ASP A 96 1.59 5.21 10.04
N ILE A 97 2.44 5.37 9.04
CA ILE A 97 2.28 4.74 7.74
C ILE A 97 3.24 3.56 7.72
N SER A 98 2.72 2.36 7.91
CA SER A 98 3.54 1.15 7.88
C SER A 98 3.34 0.39 6.58
N ILE A 99 4.45 0.00 5.96
CA ILE A 99 4.48 -0.76 4.73
C ILE A 99 5.17 -2.10 5.05
N THR A 100 4.49 -3.21 4.76
CA THR A 100 5.07 -4.54 4.85
C THR A 100 5.30 -5.08 3.46
N PHE A 101 6.47 -5.64 3.21
CA PHE A 101 6.80 -6.29 1.95
C PHE A 101 7.63 -7.55 2.17
N VAL A 102 7.60 -8.45 1.19
CA VAL A 102 8.38 -9.68 1.19
C VAL A 102 9.73 -9.42 0.52
N ALA A 103 10.80 -9.78 1.22
CA ALA A 103 12.16 -9.77 0.69
C ALA A 103 12.70 -11.21 0.66
N LYS A 104 13.15 -11.69 -0.50
CA LYS A 104 13.92 -12.94 -0.58
C LYS A 104 15.31 -12.71 -0.07
N LYS A 105 15.82 -13.65 0.73
CA LYS A 105 17.22 -13.62 1.18
C LYS A 105 18.18 -13.80 0.01
N GLU A 106 17.84 -14.67 -0.94
CA GLU A 106 18.53 -14.92 -2.19
C GLU A 106 17.52 -15.05 -3.34
N TYR A 107 17.95 -14.81 -4.58
CA TYR A 107 17.07 -14.95 -5.76
C TYR A 107 17.03 -16.40 -6.27
N THR A 108 16.72 -17.35 -5.37
CA THR A 108 16.52 -18.78 -5.68
C THR A 108 15.11 -19.20 -5.29
N GLU A 109 14.62 -20.31 -5.85
CA GLU A 109 13.27 -20.80 -5.54
C GLU A 109 13.17 -21.26 -4.07
N GLU A 110 14.23 -21.87 -3.54
CA GLU A 110 14.31 -22.42 -2.20
C GLU A 110 14.64 -21.35 -1.14
N ALA A 111 15.06 -20.14 -1.54
CA ALA A 111 15.47 -19.12 -0.58
C ALA A 111 14.29 -18.71 0.32
N PRO A 112 14.50 -18.69 1.64
CA PRO A 112 13.47 -18.26 2.57
C PRO A 112 13.08 -16.80 2.33
N GLU A 113 11.79 -16.55 2.45
CA GLU A 113 11.23 -15.21 2.39
C GLU A 113 11.24 -14.59 3.78
N ALA A 114 11.59 -13.31 3.85
CA ALA A 114 11.51 -12.52 5.07
C ALA A 114 10.46 -11.40 4.87
N GLU A 115 9.53 -11.29 5.80
CA GLU A 115 8.58 -10.18 5.83
C GLU A 115 9.23 -8.98 6.52
N VAL A 116 9.30 -7.87 5.82
CA VAL A 116 9.92 -6.64 6.29
C VAL A 116 8.86 -5.58 6.49
N ARG A 117 8.60 -5.19 7.74
CA ARG A 117 7.72 -4.08 8.08
C ARG A 117 8.54 -2.83 8.39
N MET A 118 8.19 -1.70 7.76
CA MET A 118 8.82 -0.41 7.95
C MET A 118 7.77 0.67 8.19
N ALA A 119 8.07 1.61 9.10
CA ALA A 119 7.20 2.76 9.39
C ALA A 119 7.76 4.02 8.72
N PHE A 120 6.86 4.82 8.16
CA PHE A 120 7.15 6.07 7.46
C PHE A 120 6.27 7.20 8.00
N THR A 121 6.75 8.42 7.87
CA THR A 121 5.97 9.64 8.11
C THR A 121 5.30 10.15 6.83
N GLY A 122 5.77 9.68 5.66
CA GLY A 122 5.39 10.16 4.33
C GLY A 122 6.06 11.47 3.93
N LYS A 123 7.06 11.93 4.69
CA LYS A 123 7.83 13.15 4.42
C LYS A 123 9.31 12.88 4.20
N GLU A 124 9.73 11.64 4.29
CA GLU A 124 11.11 11.22 4.09
C GLU A 124 11.59 11.63 2.69
N THR A 125 12.86 11.98 2.60
CA THR A 125 13.60 12.15 1.34
C THR A 125 13.91 10.79 0.72
N LEU A 126 14.25 10.78 -0.56
CA LEU A 126 14.64 9.54 -1.26
C LEU A 126 15.90 8.91 -0.65
N GLU A 127 16.84 9.74 -0.20
CA GLU A 127 18.05 9.32 0.48
C GLU A 127 17.76 8.67 1.84
N GLU A 128 16.89 9.28 2.63
CA GLU A 128 16.46 8.70 3.92
C GLU A 128 15.77 7.35 3.72
N ILE A 129 14.88 7.24 2.73
CA ILE A 129 14.20 5.96 2.40
C ILE A 129 15.22 4.93 1.96
N ARG A 130 16.16 5.26 1.07
CA ARG A 130 17.24 4.36 0.66
C ARG A 130 17.98 3.81 1.89
N ASP A 131 18.40 4.71 2.78
CA ASP A 131 19.19 4.33 3.95
C ASP A 131 18.38 3.48 4.94
N MET A 132 17.10 3.78 5.11
CA MET A 132 16.18 2.97 5.91
C MET A 132 16.01 1.57 5.34
N VAL A 133 15.77 1.47 4.03
CA VAL A 133 15.59 0.19 3.32
C VAL A 133 16.84 -0.64 3.38
N ASN A 134 18.01 -0.06 3.06
CA ASN A 134 19.28 -0.76 3.06
C ASN A 134 19.62 -1.33 4.44
N ARG A 135 19.41 -0.55 5.51
CA ARG A 135 19.58 -1.03 6.89
C ARG A 135 18.64 -2.18 7.22
N ARG A 136 17.36 -2.07 6.83
CA ARG A 136 16.36 -3.12 7.12
C ARG A 136 16.62 -4.40 6.34
N LEU A 137 16.99 -4.29 5.06
CA LEU A 137 17.32 -5.43 4.23
C LEU A 137 18.61 -6.14 4.68
N SER A 138 19.63 -5.39 5.14
CA SER A 138 20.85 -6.01 5.69
C SER A 138 20.54 -6.85 6.94
N VAL A 139 19.63 -6.39 7.81
CA VAL A 139 19.18 -7.17 8.97
C VAL A 139 18.35 -8.38 8.53
N ALA A 140 17.40 -8.21 7.61
CA ALA A 140 16.52 -9.29 7.13
C ALA A 140 17.30 -10.41 6.40
N ARG A 141 18.41 -10.05 5.73
CA ARG A 141 19.30 -11.00 5.04
C ARG A 141 20.34 -11.66 5.95
N SER A 142 20.54 -11.11 7.16
CA SER A 142 21.45 -11.76 8.13
C SER A 142 20.85 -13.09 8.59
N ASP A 143 21.73 -14.05 8.95
CA ASP A 143 21.32 -15.37 9.44
C ASP A 143 20.69 -15.35 10.84
N HIS A 144 20.61 -14.19 11.46
CA HIS A 144 19.94 -14.04 12.75
C HIS A 144 18.42 -14.03 12.55
N LYS A 145 17.78 -15.14 12.93
CA LYS A 145 16.32 -15.17 13.09
C LYS A 145 15.93 -14.21 14.22
N GLY A 146 15.08 -13.24 13.89
CA GLY A 146 14.47 -12.36 14.88
C GLY A 146 13.65 -13.15 15.92
N ASP A 147 13.32 -12.52 17.02
CA ASP A 147 12.45 -13.16 18.02
C ASP A 147 11.04 -13.39 17.47
N ASP A 148 10.62 -12.58 16.50
CA ASP A 148 9.35 -12.73 15.77
C ASP A 148 9.35 -14.03 14.93
N ASP A 149 10.43 -14.31 14.20
CA ASP A 149 10.59 -15.55 13.41
C ASP A 149 10.57 -16.79 14.31
N LYS A 150 11.25 -16.74 15.46
CA LYS A 150 11.27 -17.84 16.43
C LYS A 150 9.87 -18.12 17.01
N LEU A 151 9.09 -17.04 17.28
CA LEU A 151 7.73 -17.18 17.76
C LEU A 151 6.85 -17.85 16.71
N MET A 152 6.97 -17.46 15.44
CA MET A 152 6.22 -18.06 14.33
C MET A 152 6.62 -19.53 14.13
N ASP A 153 7.92 -19.85 14.15
CA ASP A 153 8.39 -21.22 14.07
C ASP A 153 7.84 -22.08 15.22
N LEU A 154 7.82 -21.54 16.45
CA LEU A 154 7.27 -22.24 17.61
C LEU A 154 5.79 -22.54 17.44
N VAL A 155 5.00 -21.55 16.98
CA VAL A 155 3.56 -21.73 16.74
C VAL A 155 3.32 -22.72 15.59
N ALA A 156 4.09 -22.66 14.51
CA ALA A 156 3.98 -23.58 13.38
C ALA A 156 4.33 -25.03 13.73
N ALA A 157 5.20 -25.24 14.72
CA ALA A 157 5.57 -26.59 15.21
C ALA A 157 4.49 -27.25 16.08
N LEU A 158 3.45 -26.52 16.50
CA LEU A 158 2.39 -27.06 17.35
C LEU A 158 1.45 -27.98 16.54
N PRO A 159 0.81 -28.97 17.20
CA PRO A 159 -0.27 -29.74 16.57
C PRO A 159 -1.43 -28.88 16.06
N ARG A 160 -1.97 -29.23 14.90
CA ARG A 160 -3.05 -28.47 14.23
C ARG A 160 -4.19 -27.98 15.13
N PRO A 161 -4.76 -28.79 16.06
CA PRO A 161 -5.82 -28.31 16.95
C PRO A 161 -5.34 -27.16 17.86
N ILE A 162 -4.08 -27.23 18.32
CA ILE A 162 -3.49 -26.17 19.16
C ILE A 162 -3.24 -24.92 18.35
N VAL A 163 -2.72 -25.03 17.13
CA VAL A 163 -2.57 -23.87 16.21
C VAL A 163 -3.91 -23.20 15.99
N SER A 164 -4.98 -23.96 15.69
CA SER A 164 -6.32 -23.41 15.51
C SER A 164 -6.84 -22.68 16.76
N LEU A 165 -6.60 -23.25 17.93
CA LEU A 165 -6.97 -22.63 19.21
C LEU A 165 -6.20 -21.33 19.44
N VAL A 166 -4.90 -21.31 19.25
CA VAL A 166 -4.02 -20.15 19.42
C VAL A 166 -4.43 -19.04 18.45
N VAL A 167 -4.56 -19.33 17.16
CA VAL A 167 -4.96 -18.36 16.14
C VAL A 167 -6.38 -17.84 16.43
N GLY A 168 -7.31 -18.71 16.83
CA GLY A 168 -8.68 -18.34 17.24
C GLY A 168 -8.68 -17.39 18.43
N LEU A 169 -7.83 -17.67 19.44
CA LEU A 169 -7.67 -16.82 20.61
C LEU A 169 -7.08 -15.45 20.22
N VAL A 170 -6.02 -15.42 19.43
CA VAL A 170 -5.41 -14.17 18.92
C VAL A 170 -6.46 -13.32 18.20
N LYS A 171 -7.22 -13.89 17.26
CA LYS A 171 -8.31 -13.19 16.56
C LYS A 171 -9.37 -12.64 17.53
N ARG A 172 -9.73 -13.40 18.55
CA ARG A 172 -10.72 -12.98 19.56
C ARG A 172 -10.19 -11.82 20.41
N LEU A 173 -8.95 -11.93 20.88
CA LEU A 173 -8.30 -10.87 21.67
C LEU A 173 -8.16 -9.58 20.83
N ASP A 174 -7.78 -9.71 19.56
CA ASP A 174 -7.68 -8.59 18.62
C ASP A 174 -9.05 -7.92 18.41
N TYR A 175 -10.09 -8.72 18.14
CA TYR A 175 -11.47 -8.23 17.99
C TYR A 175 -11.92 -7.36 19.17
N HIS A 176 -11.52 -7.74 20.41
CA HIS A 176 -11.87 -7.01 21.63
C HIS A 176 -10.88 -5.91 22.01
N ASN A 177 -9.82 -5.67 21.19
CA ASN A 177 -8.77 -4.69 21.45
C ASN A 177 -8.01 -4.93 22.77
N ILE A 178 -7.73 -6.18 23.05
CA ILE A 178 -6.96 -6.64 24.22
C ILE A 178 -5.78 -7.56 23.84
N LEU A 179 -5.43 -7.59 22.56
CA LEU A 179 -4.26 -8.32 22.07
C LEU A 179 -2.97 -7.70 22.65
N PRO A 180 -2.07 -8.51 23.25
CA PRO A 180 -0.80 -8.03 23.76
C PRO A 180 0.06 -7.37 22.68
N ALA A 181 0.76 -6.31 23.07
CA ALA A 181 1.56 -5.49 22.16
C ALA A 181 2.62 -6.31 21.41
N PHE A 182 3.32 -7.20 22.12
CA PHE A 182 4.39 -8.02 21.51
C PHE A 182 3.87 -8.95 20.40
N LEU A 183 2.62 -9.45 20.51
CA LEU A 183 2.01 -10.24 19.44
C LEU A 183 1.65 -9.39 18.22
N MET A 184 1.19 -8.15 18.44
CA MET A 184 0.95 -7.23 17.30
C MET A 184 2.26 -6.85 16.60
N ASP A 185 3.32 -6.67 17.37
CA ASP A 185 4.64 -6.32 16.84
C ASP A 185 5.25 -7.49 16.04
N ALA A 186 5.04 -8.73 16.51
CA ALA A 186 5.53 -9.95 15.88
C ALA A 186 4.76 -10.35 14.60
N ILE A 187 3.52 -9.91 14.44
CA ILE A 187 2.70 -10.29 13.29
C ILE A 187 2.78 -9.19 12.22
N PRO A 188 3.39 -9.45 11.06
CA PRO A 188 3.62 -8.43 10.03
C PRO A 188 2.33 -7.95 9.33
N LEU A 189 1.20 -8.63 9.54
CA LEU A 189 -0.10 -8.26 9.02
C LEU A 189 -0.72 -7.01 9.69
N TYR A 190 -0.14 -6.54 10.82
CA TYR A 190 -0.51 -5.26 11.44
C TYR A 190 0.25 -4.12 10.78
N THR A 191 -0.22 -3.70 9.62
CA THR A 191 0.40 -2.71 8.74
C THR A 191 -0.66 -1.88 8.00
N SER A 192 -0.28 -0.75 7.44
CA SER A 192 -1.17 0.10 6.62
C SER A 192 -1.43 -0.53 5.25
N ILE A 193 -0.37 -1.03 4.63
CA ILE A 193 -0.42 -1.65 3.30
C ILE A 193 0.58 -2.78 3.21
N TYR A 194 0.18 -3.84 2.53
CA TYR A 194 1.07 -4.94 2.16
C TYR A 194 1.49 -4.80 0.69
N LEU A 195 2.77 -5.00 0.40
CA LEU A 195 3.37 -4.77 -0.90
C LEU A 195 4.06 -6.02 -1.43
N ALA A 196 3.77 -6.42 -2.66
CA ALA A 196 4.50 -7.46 -3.38
C ALA A 196 5.10 -6.90 -4.67
N ASN A 197 6.44 -6.86 -4.76
CA ASN A 197 7.15 -6.44 -5.95
C ASN A 197 7.49 -7.65 -6.83
N LEU A 198 6.55 -8.08 -7.66
CA LEU A 198 6.70 -9.22 -8.54
C LEU A 198 7.46 -8.88 -9.82
N GLY A 199 7.57 -7.59 -10.14
CA GLY A 199 8.41 -7.12 -11.24
C GLY A 199 9.89 -7.46 -11.06
N SER A 200 10.36 -7.56 -9.80
CA SER A 200 11.74 -7.97 -9.49
C SER A 200 12.06 -9.41 -9.90
N ILE A 201 11.04 -10.24 -10.08
CA ILE A 201 11.16 -11.64 -10.54
C ILE A 201 10.54 -11.85 -11.93
N GLY A 202 10.28 -10.76 -12.68
CA GLY A 202 9.84 -10.80 -14.07
C GLY A 202 8.35 -11.07 -14.30
N LEU A 203 7.51 -10.98 -13.27
CA LEU A 203 6.06 -11.18 -13.36
C LEU A 203 5.30 -9.86 -13.55
N GLY A 204 4.11 -9.94 -14.15
CA GLY A 204 3.11 -8.87 -14.16
C GLY A 204 2.53 -8.62 -12.77
N ALA A 205 1.58 -7.70 -12.67
CA ALA A 205 0.89 -7.36 -11.42
C ALA A 205 -0.43 -8.13 -11.28
N PRO A 206 -0.48 -9.29 -10.60
CA PRO A 206 -1.72 -9.98 -10.32
C PRO A 206 -2.52 -9.25 -9.24
N PHE A 207 -3.83 -9.43 -9.25
CA PHE A 207 -4.67 -9.05 -8.11
C PHE A 207 -4.42 -9.98 -6.93
N HIS A 208 -4.32 -9.40 -5.75
CA HIS A 208 -4.12 -10.14 -4.50
C HIS A 208 -5.25 -9.86 -3.52
N HIS A 209 -5.68 -10.89 -2.79
CA HIS A 209 -6.69 -10.74 -1.74
C HIS A 209 -6.13 -9.94 -0.54
N LEU A 210 -7.02 -9.43 0.31
CA LEU A 210 -6.64 -8.85 1.61
C LEU A 210 -6.55 -9.95 2.67
N PHE A 211 -5.68 -9.75 3.66
CA PHE A 211 -5.63 -10.62 4.83
C PHE A 211 -6.76 -10.31 5.80
N GLU A 212 -7.51 -11.33 6.23
CA GLU A 212 -8.60 -11.15 7.22
C GLU A 212 -8.07 -10.82 8.62
N MET A 213 -6.84 -11.25 8.93
CA MET A 213 -6.16 -10.95 10.19
C MET A 213 -5.29 -9.71 10.06
N GLY A 214 -5.07 -8.98 11.15
CA GLY A 214 -4.25 -7.77 11.17
C GLY A 214 -5.01 -6.51 10.83
N SER A 215 -4.32 -5.49 10.36
CA SER A 215 -4.88 -4.16 10.08
C SER A 215 -4.68 -3.65 8.65
N ALA A 216 -4.06 -4.45 7.76
CA ALA A 216 -3.85 -4.06 6.37
C ALA A 216 -5.18 -3.93 5.63
N SER A 217 -5.55 -2.70 5.25
CA SER A 217 -6.74 -2.40 4.45
C SER A 217 -6.42 -2.19 2.97
N SER A 218 -5.16 -2.33 2.60
CA SER A 218 -4.69 -2.20 1.22
C SER A 218 -3.62 -3.25 0.91
N PHE A 219 -3.63 -3.72 -0.32
CA PHE A 219 -2.58 -4.54 -0.89
C PHE A 219 -2.19 -3.98 -2.26
N LEU A 220 -0.90 -3.91 -2.53
CA LEU A 220 -0.37 -3.45 -3.82
C LEU A 220 0.57 -4.49 -4.39
N THR A 221 0.33 -4.91 -5.62
CA THR A 221 1.30 -5.68 -6.41
C THR A 221 1.90 -4.79 -7.49
N ILE A 222 3.22 -4.88 -7.65
CA ILE A 222 3.98 -4.16 -8.66
C ILE A 222 4.46 -5.17 -9.69
N GLY A 223 4.11 -4.93 -10.94
CA GLY A 223 4.52 -5.74 -12.08
C GLY A 223 5.87 -5.35 -12.65
N LYS A 224 6.35 -6.15 -13.60
CA LYS A 224 7.54 -5.85 -14.38
C LYS A 224 7.37 -4.61 -15.26
N ILE A 225 8.49 -3.97 -15.59
CA ILE A 225 8.51 -2.96 -16.63
C ILE A 225 8.66 -3.66 -17.98
N GLU A 226 7.79 -3.32 -18.91
CA GLU A 226 7.83 -3.85 -20.26
C GLU A 226 7.29 -2.86 -21.29
N LYS A 227 7.71 -3.01 -22.54
CA LYS A 227 7.19 -2.18 -23.63
C LYS A 227 5.75 -2.55 -23.94
N GLN A 228 4.89 -1.56 -23.89
CA GLN A 228 3.46 -1.71 -24.18
C GLN A 228 3.00 -0.61 -25.16
N PRO A 229 1.97 -0.90 -25.99
CA PRO A 229 1.37 0.11 -26.84
C PRO A 229 0.59 1.12 -25.99
N VAL A 230 0.88 2.41 -26.20
CA VAL A 230 0.19 3.53 -25.56
C VAL A 230 -0.25 4.50 -26.63
N VAL A 231 -1.43 5.08 -26.50
CA VAL A 231 -1.88 6.16 -27.38
C VAL A 231 -1.31 7.47 -26.83
N ASP A 232 -0.52 8.17 -27.66
CA ASP A 232 0.05 9.46 -27.32
C ASP A 232 -0.96 10.61 -27.45
N GLU A 233 -0.54 11.85 -27.13
CA GLU A 233 -1.39 13.03 -27.19
C GLU A 233 -1.87 13.37 -28.62
N ALA A 234 -1.12 12.93 -29.63
CA ALA A 234 -1.48 13.09 -31.03
C ALA A 234 -2.45 12.00 -31.55
N GLY A 235 -2.79 11.01 -30.70
CA GLY A 235 -3.63 9.88 -31.05
C GLY A 235 -2.89 8.74 -31.75
N ALA A 236 -1.55 8.79 -31.85
CA ALA A 236 -0.76 7.73 -32.44
C ALA A 236 -0.45 6.63 -31.41
N VAL A 237 -0.40 5.38 -31.90
CA VAL A 237 0.02 4.24 -31.06
C VAL A 237 1.55 4.19 -31.05
N VAL A 238 2.14 4.36 -29.88
CA VAL A 238 3.59 4.34 -29.65
C VAL A 238 3.96 3.29 -28.60
N ALA A 239 5.16 2.71 -28.69
CA ALA A 239 5.68 1.81 -27.68
C ALA A 239 6.31 2.61 -26.52
N ARG A 240 5.85 2.38 -25.29
CA ARG A 240 6.38 3.00 -24.06
C ARG A 240 6.77 1.93 -23.06
N GLU A 241 7.80 2.21 -22.26
CA GLU A 241 8.10 1.41 -21.07
C GLU A 241 7.00 1.65 -20.04
N CYS A 242 6.19 0.63 -19.76
CA CYS A 242 5.08 0.72 -18.84
C CYS A 242 5.27 -0.23 -17.66
N ILE A 243 4.71 0.18 -16.53
CA ILE A 243 4.63 -0.65 -15.32
C ILE A 243 3.17 -0.75 -14.87
N GLU A 244 2.76 -1.92 -14.42
CA GLU A 244 1.42 -2.15 -13.90
C GLU A 244 1.43 -2.25 -12.38
N PHE A 245 0.40 -1.66 -11.78
CA PHE A 245 0.13 -1.67 -10.35
C PHE A 245 -1.28 -2.20 -10.12
N ALA A 246 -1.41 -3.35 -9.46
CA ALA A 246 -2.71 -3.87 -9.09
C ALA A 246 -2.97 -3.61 -7.61
N PHE A 247 -4.05 -2.90 -7.33
CA PHE A 247 -4.48 -2.53 -5.99
C PHE A 247 -5.67 -3.38 -5.56
N ALA A 248 -5.67 -3.76 -4.30
CA ALA A 248 -6.82 -4.26 -3.58
C ALA A 248 -7.07 -3.35 -2.37
N PHE A 249 -8.29 -2.82 -2.25
CA PHE A 249 -8.69 -1.91 -1.17
C PHE A 249 -9.92 -2.44 -0.45
N ASP A 250 -9.94 -2.30 0.86
CA ASP A 250 -11.15 -2.48 1.66
C ASP A 250 -12.05 -1.24 1.47
N GLU A 251 -13.13 -1.35 0.68
CA GLU A 251 -14.00 -0.22 0.37
C GLU A 251 -14.73 0.37 1.58
N ARG A 252 -14.79 -0.37 2.70
CA ARG A 252 -15.43 0.12 3.92
C ARG A 252 -14.69 1.29 4.56
N VAL A 253 -13.36 1.36 4.38
CA VAL A 253 -12.52 2.38 5.05
C VAL A 253 -12.51 3.72 4.32
N SER A 254 -12.78 3.72 3.01
CA SER A 254 -12.75 4.92 2.18
C SER A 254 -13.73 4.79 1.01
N GLU A 255 -14.28 5.90 0.56
CA GLU A 255 -15.22 5.93 -0.58
C GLU A 255 -14.49 5.80 -1.92
N GLY A 256 -15.22 5.30 -2.94
CA GLY A 256 -14.67 5.11 -4.28
C GLY A 256 -14.06 6.39 -4.89
N PHE A 257 -14.69 7.56 -4.67
CA PHE A 257 -14.12 8.84 -5.13
C PHE A 257 -12.77 9.15 -4.47
N ASN A 258 -12.64 8.86 -3.17
CA ASN A 258 -11.36 9.01 -2.45
C ASN A 258 -10.30 8.05 -2.96
N HIS A 259 -10.67 6.81 -3.29
CA HIS A 259 -9.75 5.83 -3.89
C HIS A 259 -9.25 6.32 -5.26
N ILE A 260 -10.13 6.79 -6.15
CA ILE A 260 -9.74 7.32 -7.47
C ILE A 260 -8.77 8.49 -7.32
N ARG A 261 -9.07 9.46 -6.45
CA ARG A 261 -8.18 10.60 -6.19
C ARG A 261 -6.84 10.18 -5.62
N SER A 262 -6.83 9.15 -4.78
CA SER A 262 -5.59 8.62 -4.19
C SER A 262 -4.73 7.91 -5.23
N ILE A 263 -5.35 7.15 -6.14
CA ILE A 263 -4.66 6.52 -7.26
C ILE A 263 -4.05 7.58 -8.19
N GLN A 264 -4.75 8.69 -8.43
CA GLN A 264 -4.20 9.79 -9.24
C GLN A 264 -2.99 10.45 -8.59
N VAL A 265 -3.04 10.71 -7.27
CA VAL A 265 -1.88 11.21 -6.53
C VAL A 265 -0.71 10.23 -6.66
N PHE A 266 -0.96 8.94 -6.49
CA PHE A 266 0.05 7.89 -6.65
C PHE A 266 0.65 7.89 -8.06
N GLN A 267 -0.17 7.90 -9.11
CA GLN A 267 0.27 7.91 -10.50
C GLN A 267 1.09 9.15 -10.83
N ASN A 268 0.62 10.33 -10.38
CA ASN A 268 1.31 11.59 -10.68
C ASN A 268 2.67 11.68 -9.96
N LEU A 269 2.78 11.19 -8.74
CA LEU A 269 4.07 11.11 -8.04
C LEU A 269 5.03 10.12 -8.72
N LEU A 270 4.53 9.08 -9.38
CA LEU A 270 5.35 8.15 -10.16
C LEU A 270 5.80 8.76 -11.49
N THR A 271 4.90 9.44 -12.19
CA THR A 271 5.21 10.08 -13.49
C THR A 271 6.01 11.36 -13.33
N HIS A 272 5.95 11.99 -12.15
CA HIS A 272 6.68 13.22 -11.78
C HIS A 272 7.47 13.04 -10.47
N PRO A 273 8.48 12.14 -10.46
CA PRO A 273 9.23 11.80 -9.23
C PRO A 273 10.04 12.98 -8.67
N GLU A 274 10.29 14.03 -9.46
CA GLU A 274 10.87 15.29 -9.01
C GLU A 274 10.06 15.96 -7.88
N LEU A 275 8.74 15.73 -7.82
CA LEU A 275 7.87 16.21 -6.75
C LEU A 275 8.21 15.59 -5.37
N LEU A 276 8.80 14.40 -5.35
CA LEU A 276 9.29 13.78 -4.12
C LEU A 276 10.52 14.51 -3.59
N VAL A 277 11.39 14.97 -4.49
CA VAL A 277 12.64 15.70 -4.15
C VAL A 277 12.33 17.09 -3.64
N THR A 278 11.39 17.80 -4.26
CA THR A 278 10.96 19.14 -3.82
C THR A 278 10.16 19.12 -2.52
N GLY A 279 9.77 17.91 -2.06
CA GLY A 279 8.95 17.76 -0.87
C GLY A 279 7.51 18.25 -1.04
N GLU A 280 7.01 18.27 -2.28
CA GLU A 280 5.65 18.76 -2.57
C GLU A 280 4.59 17.99 -1.79
N THR A 281 3.72 18.74 -1.11
CA THR A 281 2.62 18.20 -0.28
C THR A 281 1.26 18.79 -0.64
N SER A 282 1.18 19.69 -1.62
CA SER A 282 -0.10 20.19 -2.14
C SER A 282 -0.70 19.16 -3.09
N ILE A 283 -1.86 18.62 -2.74
CA ILE A 283 -2.60 17.68 -3.58
C ILE A 283 -2.94 18.33 -4.92
N GLU A 284 -3.30 19.61 -4.90
CA GLU A 284 -3.66 20.40 -6.08
C GLU A 284 -2.47 20.50 -7.04
N ALA A 285 -1.27 20.80 -6.54
CA ALA A 285 -0.05 20.88 -7.33
C ALA A 285 0.32 19.52 -7.94
N ILE A 286 0.24 18.45 -7.15
CA ILE A 286 0.51 17.08 -7.62
C ILE A 286 -0.51 16.67 -8.71
N LEU A 287 -1.77 16.95 -8.52
CA LEU A 287 -2.80 16.63 -9.51
C LEU A 287 -2.66 17.47 -10.79
N ALA A 288 -2.25 18.73 -10.68
CA ALA A 288 -2.00 19.61 -11.81
C ALA A 288 -0.82 19.13 -12.67
N ALA A 289 0.25 18.61 -12.06
CA ALA A 289 1.41 18.06 -12.76
C ALA A 289 1.04 16.93 -13.73
N GLY A 290 0.06 16.09 -13.39
CA GLY A 290 -0.45 15.00 -14.22
C GLY A 290 -1.57 15.41 -15.20
N GLY A 291 -1.77 16.69 -15.45
CA GLY A 291 -2.81 17.18 -16.37
C GLY A 291 -4.21 17.28 -15.76
N GLY A 292 -4.34 17.07 -14.46
CA GLY A 292 -5.60 17.15 -13.70
C GLY A 292 -6.59 16.01 -14.01
N LEU A 293 -7.58 15.85 -13.14
CA LEU A 293 -8.74 15.01 -13.44
C LEU A 293 -9.63 15.76 -14.44
N LYS A 294 -9.73 15.30 -15.67
CA LYS A 294 -10.85 15.64 -16.52
C LYS A 294 -12.09 14.92 -15.98
N ILE A 295 -12.70 15.47 -14.92
CA ILE A 295 -14.02 15.03 -14.51
C ILE A 295 -14.94 15.47 -15.67
N PRO A 296 -15.62 14.54 -16.36
CA PRO A 296 -16.62 14.92 -17.34
C PRO A 296 -17.59 15.90 -16.67
N ALA A 297 -17.89 17.02 -17.34
CA ALA A 297 -18.91 17.92 -16.83
C ALA A 297 -20.18 17.10 -16.50
N PRO A 298 -20.86 17.37 -15.39
CA PRO A 298 -22.09 16.67 -15.07
C PRO A 298 -23.00 16.75 -16.30
N LEU A 299 -23.49 15.59 -16.73
CA LEU A 299 -24.42 15.53 -17.85
C LEU A 299 -25.53 16.52 -17.53
N SER A 300 -25.66 17.58 -18.36
CA SER A 300 -26.76 18.49 -18.24
C SER A 300 -28.05 17.66 -18.22
N PRO A 301 -28.99 17.92 -17.30
CA PRO A 301 -30.25 17.20 -17.29
C PRO A 301 -30.84 17.28 -18.70
N ARG A 302 -31.03 16.10 -19.33
CA ARG A 302 -31.75 16.06 -20.61
C ARG A 302 -33.06 16.82 -20.40
N ALA A 303 -33.22 17.90 -21.14
CA ALA A 303 -34.48 18.62 -21.16
C ALA A 303 -35.57 17.54 -21.34
N ALA A 304 -36.44 17.44 -20.35
CA ALA A 304 -37.59 16.56 -20.44
C ALA A 304 -38.33 16.99 -21.74
N GLY A 305 -38.25 16.11 -22.73
CA GLY A 305 -38.92 16.38 -24.00
C GLY A 305 -40.38 16.60 -23.72
N SER A 306 -40.84 17.83 -24.02
CA SER A 306 -42.25 18.17 -24.18
C SER A 306 -42.74 17.36 -25.39
N GLY A 307 -43.17 16.12 -25.14
CA GLY A 307 -43.93 15.31 -26.08
C GLY A 307 -45.39 15.64 -25.87
N ALA A 308 -45.95 16.38 -26.81
CA ALA A 308 -47.38 16.52 -26.98
C ALA A 308 -48.00 15.20 -27.47
#